data_6c19e0f714b7427224ee80f65a0aa721
#
_entry.id   6c19e0f714b7427224ee80f65a0aa721
#
_cell.length_a   1.000
_cell.length_b   1.000
_cell.length_c   1.000
_cell.angle_alpha   90.00
_cell.angle_beta   90.00
_cell.angle_gamma   90.00
#
_symmetry.space_group_name_H-M   'P 1'
#
loop_
_entity.id
_entity.type
_entity.pdbx_description
1 polymer ?
#
loop_
_entity_poly.entity_id
_entity_poly.type
_entity_poly.pdbx_seq_one_letter_code
_entity_poly.pdbx_strand_id
1 'polypeptide(L)'
;MELSRKVASAITIYAQNNHADVIVFEYLKMKGKVTGKKRQKLHLWRKRDIQKLCEHQAHRTGMRVSRVCAWNTSRLAYDGTGEVVRDSENHSLCTFTTGKRYHCDLSAAYNIGARYFIRERLKPLSATVRSSLEAKVPSVKRRTSCVYADLLLLSAELGSMQAA
;
A
#
# COMPACT_ATOMS: atom_id res chain seq x y z
N MET A 1 2.35 22.94 11.46
CA MET A 1 1.96 21.89 12.44
C MET A 1 0.44 21.61 12.45
N GLU A 2 -0.39 22.61 12.38
CA GLU A 2 -1.86 22.48 12.41
C GLU A 2 -2.45 21.65 11.24
N LEU A 3 -2.02 21.92 10.02
CA LEU A 3 -2.48 21.17 8.84
C LEU A 3 -2.19 19.66 8.95
N SER A 4 -0.99 19.27 9.40
CA SER A 4 -0.65 17.86 9.58
C SER A 4 -1.53 17.18 10.63
N ARG A 5 -1.91 17.90 11.70
CA ARG A 5 -2.85 17.39 12.71
C ARG A 5 -4.26 17.20 12.14
N LYS A 6 -4.78 18.18 11.38
CA LYS A 6 -6.08 18.07 10.70
C LYS A 6 -6.14 16.87 9.76
N VAL A 7 -5.10 16.70 8.93
CA VAL A 7 -5.01 15.56 8.00
C VAL A 7 -4.92 14.23 8.75
N ALA A 8 -4.08 14.15 9.79
CA ALA A 8 -3.97 12.93 10.59
C ALA A 8 -5.30 12.57 11.26
N SER A 9 -6.00 13.57 11.84
CA SER A 9 -7.32 13.36 12.44
C SER A 9 -8.34 12.88 11.41
N ALA A 10 -8.39 13.49 10.22
CA ALA A 10 -9.30 13.06 9.17
C ALA A 10 -9.07 11.60 8.75
N ILE A 11 -7.81 11.19 8.59
CA ILE A 11 -7.44 9.80 8.28
C ILE A 11 -7.89 8.85 9.40
N THR A 12 -7.62 9.22 10.67
CA THR A 12 -7.94 8.36 11.81
C THR A 12 -9.45 8.23 12.02
N ILE A 13 -10.20 9.34 11.90
CA ILE A 13 -11.66 9.34 11.99
C ILE A 13 -12.26 8.50 10.86
N TYR A 14 -11.76 8.67 9.63
CA TYR A 14 -12.22 7.85 8.50
C TYR A 14 -11.99 6.35 8.75
N ALA A 15 -10.82 5.98 9.26
CA ALA A 15 -10.50 4.60 9.59
C ALA A 15 -11.45 4.05 10.68
N GLN A 16 -11.72 4.82 11.74
CA GLN A 16 -12.66 4.44 12.80
C GLN A 16 -14.09 4.24 12.27
N ASN A 17 -14.57 5.19 11.47
CA ASN A 17 -15.92 5.13 10.89
C ASN A 17 -16.12 3.93 9.95
N ASN A 18 -15.02 3.41 9.41
CA ASN A 18 -15.01 2.20 8.57
C ASN A 18 -14.56 0.94 9.33
N HIS A 19 -14.53 0.98 10.66
CA HIS A 19 -14.16 -0.15 11.52
C HIS A 19 -12.81 -0.80 11.15
N ALA A 20 -11.83 0.02 10.76
CA ALA A 20 -10.51 -0.46 10.38
C ALA A 20 -9.66 -0.78 11.62
N ASP A 21 -9.03 -1.96 11.65
CA ASP A 21 -8.06 -2.33 12.70
C ASP A 21 -6.66 -1.78 12.42
N VAL A 22 -6.35 -1.48 11.16
CA VAL A 22 -5.02 -1.09 10.73
C VAL A 22 -5.07 -0.01 9.66
N ILE A 23 -4.28 1.04 9.85
CA ILE A 23 -3.99 2.04 8.82
C ILE A 23 -2.65 1.67 8.16
N VAL A 24 -2.64 1.48 6.85
CA VAL A 24 -1.44 1.08 6.11
C VAL A 24 -0.91 2.25 5.30
N PHE A 25 0.35 2.60 5.53
CA PHE A 25 1.07 3.63 4.77
C PHE A 25 2.20 3.04 3.94
N GLU A 26 2.63 3.79 2.94
CA GLU A 26 3.88 3.53 2.25
C GLU A 26 5.09 3.93 3.10
N TYR A 27 6.10 3.05 3.14
CA TYR A 27 7.41 3.40 3.69
C TYR A 27 8.23 4.11 2.62
N LEU A 28 8.30 5.43 2.72
CA LEU A 28 9.04 6.27 1.78
C LEU A 28 10.37 6.68 2.42
N LYS A 29 11.44 5.96 2.06
CA LYS A 29 12.81 6.30 2.45
C LYS A 29 13.31 7.42 1.53
N MET A 30 13.54 8.60 2.09
CA MET A 30 14.24 9.66 1.37
C MET A 30 15.72 9.30 1.27
N LYS A 31 16.19 8.96 0.08
CA LYS A 31 17.61 8.76 -0.22
C LYS A 31 18.18 10.07 -0.79
N GLY A 32 19.34 10.47 -0.27
CA GLY A 32 20.15 11.56 -0.79
C GLY A 32 19.96 12.93 -0.13
N LYS A 33 20.96 13.81 -0.30
CA LYS A 33 20.89 15.21 0.08
C LYS A 33 20.04 15.96 -0.96
N VAL A 34 18.92 16.51 -0.54
CA VAL A 34 18.09 17.36 -1.38
C VAL A 34 18.45 18.81 -1.11
N THR A 35 18.93 19.53 -2.12
CA THR A 35 19.37 20.94 -2.03
C THR A 35 18.43 21.87 -2.81
N GLY A 36 18.48 23.17 -2.52
CA GLY A 36 17.77 24.22 -3.24
C GLY A 36 16.24 24.18 -3.08
N LYS A 37 15.52 24.67 -4.10
CA LYS A 37 14.03 24.78 -4.11
C LYS A 37 13.30 23.46 -3.86
N LYS A 38 13.88 22.32 -4.25
CA LYS A 38 13.33 20.98 -3.98
C LYS A 38 13.35 20.65 -2.48
N ARG A 39 14.37 21.09 -1.74
CA ARG A 39 14.45 20.91 -0.28
C ARG A 39 13.30 21.62 0.44
N GLN A 40 12.98 22.85 0.03
CA GLN A 40 11.89 23.63 0.60
C GLN A 40 10.54 22.99 0.36
N LYS A 41 10.26 22.51 -0.88
CA LYS A 41 9.02 21.79 -1.20
C LYS A 41 8.89 20.48 -0.39
N LEU A 42 9.97 19.74 -0.20
CA LEU A 42 9.99 18.51 0.59
C LEU A 42 9.84 18.76 2.10
N HIS A 43 10.38 19.90 2.60
CA HIS A 43 10.18 20.33 3.98
C HIS A 43 8.72 20.71 4.27
N LEU A 44 8.04 21.31 3.30
CA LEU A 44 6.61 21.63 3.39
C LEU A 44 5.74 20.37 3.33
N TRP A 45 6.21 19.30 2.71
CA TRP A 45 5.46 18.05 2.64
C TRP A 45 5.73 17.14 3.85
N ARG A 46 4.98 17.38 4.91
CA ARG A 46 5.15 16.75 6.24
C ARG A 46 4.54 15.36 6.37
N LYS A 47 4.64 14.52 5.35
CA LYS A 47 4.01 13.19 5.38
C LYS A 47 4.49 12.29 6.52
N ARG A 48 5.77 12.39 6.95
CA ARG A 48 6.27 11.65 8.12
C ARG A 48 5.62 12.13 9.41
N ASP A 49 5.37 13.43 9.53
CA ASP A 49 4.66 14.01 10.68
C ASP A 49 3.22 13.54 10.69
N ILE A 50 2.55 13.51 9.52
CA ILE A 50 1.19 12.97 9.38
C ILE A 50 1.16 11.50 9.80
N GLN A 51 2.08 10.66 9.31
CA GLN A 51 2.13 9.24 9.68
C GLN A 51 2.36 9.04 11.19
N LYS A 52 3.26 9.81 11.82
CA LYS A 52 3.50 9.77 13.26
C LYS A 52 2.26 10.21 14.06
N LEU A 53 1.62 11.28 13.63
CA LEU A 53 0.39 11.76 14.28
C LEU A 53 -0.75 10.76 14.16
N CYS A 54 -0.92 10.12 12.97
CA CYS A 54 -1.86 9.02 12.80
C CYS A 54 -1.54 7.84 13.72
N GLU A 55 -0.25 7.48 13.86
CA GLU A 55 0.16 6.38 14.73
C GLU A 55 -0.22 6.64 16.19
N HIS A 56 0.06 7.84 16.70
CA HIS A 56 -0.35 8.24 18.04
C HIS A 56 -1.88 8.23 18.24
N GLN A 57 -2.62 8.72 17.25
CA GLN A 57 -4.09 8.76 17.33
C GLN A 57 -4.70 7.35 17.19
N ALA A 58 -4.21 6.54 16.26
CA ALA A 58 -4.65 5.18 16.01
C ALA A 58 -4.48 4.30 17.26
N HIS A 59 -3.32 4.38 17.94
CA HIS A 59 -3.07 3.63 19.17
C HIS A 59 -4.07 3.97 20.29
N ARG A 60 -4.46 5.24 20.41
CA ARG A 60 -5.46 5.69 21.41
C ARG A 60 -6.86 5.13 21.17
N THR A 61 -7.12 4.65 19.97
CA THR A 61 -8.41 4.10 19.54
C THR A 61 -8.35 2.60 19.23
N GLY A 62 -7.27 1.92 19.67
CA GLY A 62 -7.08 0.49 19.50
C GLY A 62 -6.64 0.05 18.11
N MET A 63 -6.46 0.98 17.17
CA MET A 63 -5.97 0.69 15.83
C MET A 63 -4.44 0.62 15.78
N ARG A 64 -3.91 -0.07 14.78
CA ARG A 64 -2.46 -0.14 14.49
C ARG A 64 -2.13 0.65 13.22
N VAL A 65 -0.89 1.12 13.14
CA VAL A 65 -0.32 1.67 11.89
C VAL A 65 0.75 0.74 11.37
N SER A 66 0.68 0.41 10.10
CA SER A 66 1.65 -0.42 9.40
C SER A 66 2.25 0.32 8.20
N ARG A 67 3.43 -0.11 7.77
CA ARG A 67 4.11 0.45 6.60
C ARG A 67 4.55 -0.65 5.66
N VAL A 68 4.35 -0.41 4.36
CA VAL A 68 4.73 -1.33 3.28
C VAL A 68 5.69 -0.65 2.31
N CYS A 69 6.40 -1.44 1.50
CA CYS A 69 7.30 -0.91 0.48
C CYS A 69 6.52 -0.09 -0.56
N ALA A 70 7.02 1.12 -0.86
CA ALA A 70 6.39 2.05 -1.81
C ALA A 70 6.77 1.77 -3.29
N TRP A 71 7.65 0.81 -3.54
CA TRP A 71 8.15 0.56 -4.89
C TRP A 71 7.02 0.20 -5.85
N ASN A 72 6.84 1.01 -6.89
CA ASN A 72 5.87 0.81 -7.96
C ASN A 72 4.39 0.65 -7.54
N THR A 73 3.98 1.04 -6.34
CA THR A 73 2.57 0.95 -5.90
C THR A 73 1.62 1.70 -6.83
N SER A 74 2.02 2.89 -7.30
CA SER A 74 1.23 3.72 -8.21
C SER A 74 1.60 3.54 -9.69
N ARG A 75 2.57 2.69 -9.99
CA ARG A 75 3.00 2.40 -11.37
C ARG A 75 2.39 1.12 -11.91
N LEU A 76 2.00 0.21 -11.03
CA LEU A 76 1.40 -1.07 -11.40
C LEU A 76 -0.12 -1.00 -11.25
N ALA A 77 -0.84 -1.55 -12.23
CA ALA A 77 -2.27 -1.75 -12.16
C ALA A 77 -2.62 -2.75 -11.05
N TYR A 78 -3.66 -2.46 -10.27
CA TYR A 78 -4.07 -3.32 -9.16
C TYR A 78 -4.56 -4.70 -9.61
N ASP A 79 -5.06 -4.81 -10.84
CA ASP A 79 -5.59 -6.03 -11.44
C ASP A 79 -4.52 -6.96 -12.04
N GLY A 80 -3.23 -6.59 -11.92
CA GLY A 80 -2.12 -7.40 -12.40
C GLY A 80 -1.81 -7.28 -13.89
N THR A 81 -2.48 -6.37 -14.62
CA THR A 81 -2.31 -6.21 -16.08
C THR A 81 -1.00 -5.52 -16.48
N GLY A 82 -0.18 -5.08 -15.52
CA GLY A 82 1.13 -4.50 -15.77
C GLY A 82 1.25 -3.02 -15.39
N GLU A 83 2.12 -2.29 -16.11
CA GLU A 83 2.33 -0.88 -15.83
C GLU A 83 1.18 -0.02 -16.36
N VAL A 84 0.83 1.01 -15.59
CA VAL A 84 -0.20 1.98 -15.98
C VAL A 84 0.43 3.16 -16.73
N VAL A 85 -0.30 3.68 -17.73
CA VAL A 85 0.04 4.92 -18.41
C VAL A 85 -0.75 6.06 -17.75
N ARG A 86 -0.05 7.05 -17.17
CA ARG A 86 -0.69 8.21 -16.56
C ARG A 86 -1.20 9.16 -17.65
N ASP A 87 -2.37 9.72 -17.40
CA ASP A 87 -2.95 10.77 -18.24
C ASP A 87 -2.07 12.03 -18.15
N SER A 88 -1.81 12.68 -19.29
CA SER A 88 -0.95 13.87 -19.38
C SER A 88 -1.63 15.14 -18.87
N GLU A 89 -2.95 15.22 -18.98
CA GLU A 89 -3.74 16.39 -18.57
C GLU A 89 -4.27 16.22 -17.15
N ASN A 90 -4.76 15.02 -16.83
CA ASN A 90 -5.25 14.68 -15.49
C ASN A 90 -4.39 13.60 -14.82
N HIS A 91 -3.36 14.02 -14.12
CA HIS A 91 -2.43 13.10 -13.43
C HIS A 91 -3.07 12.19 -12.36
N SER A 92 -4.33 12.45 -11.97
CA SER A 92 -5.10 11.56 -11.09
C SER A 92 -5.62 10.32 -11.80
N LEU A 93 -5.66 10.32 -13.14
CA LEU A 93 -6.13 9.22 -13.96
C LEU A 93 -4.97 8.44 -14.58
N CYS A 94 -5.21 7.17 -14.81
CA CYS A 94 -4.32 6.30 -15.57
C CYS A 94 -5.11 5.32 -16.43
N THR A 95 -4.46 4.83 -17.48
CA THR A 95 -4.99 3.80 -18.36
C THR A 95 -4.19 2.51 -18.19
N PHE A 96 -4.87 1.42 -17.94
CA PHE A 96 -4.30 0.08 -17.84
C PHE A 96 -4.01 -0.48 -19.22
N THR A 97 -3.22 -1.52 -19.32
CA THR A 97 -2.92 -2.19 -20.61
C THR A 97 -4.17 -2.74 -21.30
N THR A 98 -5.23 -3.01 -20.54
CA THR A 98 -6.56 -3.43 -21.03
C THR A 98 -7.39 -2.29 -21.60
N GLY A 99 -6.89 -1.04 -21.59
CA GLY A 99 -7.66 0.16 -21.98
C GLY A 99 -8.55 0.72 -20.86
N LYS A 100 -8.64 0.07 -19.70
CA LYS A 100 -9.43 0.55 -18.55
C LYS A 100 -8.84 1.85 -18.00
N ARG A 101 -9.67 2.91 -17.91
CA ARG A 101 -9.32 4.15 -17.21
C ARG A 101 -9.69 4.06 -15.74
N TYR A 102 -8.77 4.44 -14.87
CA TYR A 102 -8.94 4.33 -13.42
C TYR A 102 -8.20 5.44 -12.67
N HIS A 103 -8.57 5.67 -11.40
CA HIS A 103 -7.89 6.63 -10.54
C HIS A 103 -6.57 6.05 -10.03
N CYS A 104 -5.45 6.75 -10.28
CA CYS A 104 -4.10 6.28 -9.92
C CYS A 104 -3.95 5.98 -8.43
N ASP A 105 -4.46 6.87 -7.57
CA ASP A 105 -4.30 6.74 -6.13
C ASP A 105 -5.17 5.61 -5.55
N LEU A 106 -6.35 5.35 -6.14
CA LEU A 106 -7.16 4.18 -5.76
C LEU A 106 -6.45 2.88 -6.16
N SER A 107 -5.89 2.81 -7.37
CA SER A 107 -5.08 1.66 -7.78
C SER A 107 -3.90 1.44 -6.83
N ALA A 108 -3.19 2.51 -6.47
CA ALA A 108 -2.09 2.46 -5.51
C ALA A 108 -2.56 2.00 -4.12
N ALA A 109 -3.72 2.46 -3.65
CA ALA A 109 -4.28 2.07 -2.36
C ALA A 109 -4.58 0.56 -2.29
N TYR A 110 -5.15 -0.03 -3.36
CA TYR A 110 -5.32 -1.49 -3.46
C TYR A 110 -3.98 -2.23 -3.37
N ASN A 111 -2.95 -1.77 -4.07
CA ASN A 111 -1.62 -2.38 -4.02
C ASN A 111 -0.96 -2.25 -2.65
N ILE A 112 -1.13 -1.11 -1.97
CA ILE A 112 -0.63 -0.90 -0.60
C ILE A 112 -1.31 -1.87 0.37
N GLY A 113 -2.64 -1.98 0.32
CA GLY A 113 -3.41 -2.94 1.12
C GLY A 113 -3.02 -4.38 0.85
N ALA A 114 -2.88 -4.76 -0.43
CA ALA A 114 -2.47 -6.10 -0.83
C ALA A 114 -1.11 -6.50 -0.24
N ARG A 115 -0.10 -5.62 -0.29
CA ARG A 115 1.24 -5.89 0.29
C ARG A 115 1.19 -6.12 1.79
N TYR A 116 0.32 -5.41 2.49
CA TYR A 116 0.08 -5.64 3.90
C TYR A 116 -0.51 -7.03 4.14
N PHE A 117 -1.63 -7.36 3.48
CA PHE A 117 -2.32 -8.63 3.69
C PHE A 117 -1.49 -9.83 3.25
N ILE A 118 -0.77 -9.76 2.12
CA ILE A 118 0.17 -10.80 1.68
C ILE A 118 1.21 -11.06 2.77
N ARG A 119 1.82 -10.02 3.33
CA ARG A 119 2.79 -10.13 4.41
C ARG A 119 2.20 -10.81 5.64
N GLU A 120 1.04 -10.35 6.10
CA GLU A 120 0.42 -10.88 7.32
C GLU A 120 -0.06 -12.33 7.15
N ARG A 121 -0.55 -12.70 5.96
CA ARG A 121 -0.98 -14.08 5.66
C ARG A 121 0.20 -15.06 5.55
N LEU A 122 1.32 -14.62 4.99
CA LEU A 122 2.51 -15.46 4.87
C LEU A 122 3.32 -15.58 6.16
N LYS A 123 3.19 -14.61 7.07
CA LYS A 123 3.98 -14.54 8.31
C LYS A 123 3.81 -15.77 9.23
N PRO A 124 2.59 -16.26 9.53
CA PRO A 124 2.36 -17.38 10.43
C PRO A 124 2.68 -18.74 9.80
N LEU A 125 2.90 -18.84 8.48
CA LEU A 125 3.06 -20.10 7.78
C LEU A 125 4.46 -20.68 7.96
N SER A 126 4.56 -22.01 7.99
CA SER A 126 5.83 -22.73 7.97
C SER A 126 6.63 -22.45 6.69
N ALA A 127 7.93 -22.66 6.71
CA ALA A 127 8.79 -22.44 5.55
C ALA A 127 8.36 -23.31 4.34
N THR A 128 7.97 -24.56 4.60
CA THR A 128 7.52 -25.50 3.56
C THR A 128 6.25 -25.02 2.88
N VAL A 129 5.22 -24.65 3.67
CA VAL A 129 3.95 -24.14 3.14
C VAL A 129 4.17 -22.85 2.36
N ARG A 130 4.99 -21.94 2.90
CA ARG A 130 5.32 -20.69 2.23
C ARG A 130 6.02 -20.95 0.89
N SER A 131 6.99 -21.85 0.83
CA SER A 131 7.70 -22.19 -0.40
C SER A 131 6.76 -22.79 -1.46
N SER A 132 5.81 -23.64 -1.05
CA SER A 132 4.78 -24.18 -1.95
C SER A 132 3.89 -23.07 -2.52
N LEU A 133 3.44 -22.11 -1.69
CA LEU A 133 2.64 -20.97 -2.14
C LEU A 133 3.43 -20.02 -3.06
N GLU A 134 4.72 -19.79 -2.77
CA GLU A 134 5.60 -18.97 -3.61
C GLU A 134 5.89 -19.63 -4.96
N ALA A 135 5.83 -20.96 -5.06
CA ALA A 135 5.90 -21.67 -6.33
C ALA A 135 4.63 -21.50 -7.18
N LYS A 136 3.45 -21.50 -6.54
CA LYS A 136 2.15 -21.33 -7.22
C LYS A 136 1.86 -19.86 -7.57
N VAL A 137 2.27 -18.92 -6.71
CA VAL A 137 2.12 -17.46 -6.91
C VAL A 137 3.50 -16.81 -6.81
N PRO A 138 4.33 -16.85 -7.86
CA PRO A 138 5.74 -16.41 -7.79
C PRO A 138 5.92 -14.93 -7.43
N SER A 139 4.94 -14.09 -7.72
CA SER A 139 4.96 -12.65 -7.39
C SER A 139 5.08 -12.39 -5.89
N VAL A 140 4.50 -13.26 -5.03
CA VAL A 140 4.52 -13.07 -3.57
C VAL A 140 5.90 -13.32 -2.94
N LYS A 141 6.83 -13.96 -3.65
CA LYS A 141 8.23 -14.12 -3.23
C LYS A 141 8.92 -12.74 -3.10
N ARG A 142 8.63 -11.83 -4.03
CA ARG A 142 9.13 -10.45 -4.02
C ARG A 142 8.03 -9.49 -3.54
N ARG A 143 7.70 -9.51 -2.27
CA ARG A 143 6.63 -8.71 -1.65
C ARG A 143 6.64 -7.21 -1.97
N THR A 144 7.73 -6.70 -2.52
CA THR A 144 7.92 -5.29 -2.88
C THR A 144 7.23 -4.88 -4.19
N SER A 145 6.82 -5.85 -5.01
CA SER A 145 6.17 -5.60 -6.30
C SER A 145 4.77 -6.21 -6.41
N CYS A 146 4.25 -6.80 -5.32
CA CYS A 146 2.92 -7.39 -5.33
C CYS A 146 1.83 -6.33 -5.57
N VAL A 147 0.80 -6.74 -6.28
CA VAL A 147 -0.42 -6.01 -6.58
C VAL A 147 -1.64 -6.70 -5.98
N TYR A 148 -2.83 -6.09 -6.09
CA TYR A 148 -4.04 -6.64 -5.50
C TYR A 148 -4.45 -7.99 -6.11
N ALA A 149 -4.24 -8.19 -7.42
CA ALA A 149 -4.48 -9.48 -8.08
C ALA A 149 -3.66 -10.62 -7.44
N ASP A 150 -2.41 -10.37 -7.03
CA ASP A 150 -1.58 -11.37 -6.35
C ASP A 150 -2.17 -11.79 -5.00
N LEU A 151 -2.80 -10.85 -4.28
CA LEU A 151 -3.50 -11.15 -3.03
C LEU A 151 -4.70 -12.06 -3.27
N LEU A 152 -5.45 -11.84 -4.34
CA LEU A 152 -6.60 -12.69 -4.70
C LEU A 152 -6.14 -14.11 -5.03
N LEU A 153 -5.09 -14.26 -5.84
CA LEU A 153 -4.50 -15.55 -6.17
C LEU A 153 -3.99 -16.27 -4.92
N LEU A 154 -3.21 -15.59 -4.08
CA LEU A 154 -2.73 -16.17 -2.81
C LEU A 154 -3.91 -16.59 -1.91
N SER A 155 -5.00 -15.84 -1.90
CA SER A 155 -6.17 -16.16 -1.08
C SER A 155 -6.88 -17.41 -1.56
N ALA A 156 -7.00 -17.59 -2.88
CA ALA A 156 -7.58 -18.78 -3.49
C ALA A 156 -6.74 -20.03 -3.18
N GLU A 157 -5.41 -19.94 -3.29
CA GLU A 157 -4.50 -21.03 -2.96
C GLU A 157 -4.55 -21.42 -1.47
N LEU A 158 -4.60 -20.43 -0.58
CA LEU A 158 -4.75 -20.69 0.86
C LEU A 158 -6.09 -21.35 1.18
N GLY A 159 -7.18 -20.95 0.53
CA GLY A 159 -8.50 -21.55 0.69
C GLY A 159 -8.52 -23.00 0.23
N SER A 160 -7.89 -23.31 -0.91
CA SER A 160 -7.80 -24.68 -1.41
C SER A 160 -6.98 -25.61 -0.50
N MET A 161 -5.94 -25.08 0.17
CA MET A 161 -5.13 -25.84 1.13
C MET A 161 -5.83 -26.11 2.47
N GLN A 162 -6.84 -25.31 2.84
CA GLN A 162 -7.62 -25.51 4.05
C GLN A 162 -8.79 -26.48 3.85
N ALA A 163 -9.20 -26.67 2.59
CA ALA A 163 -10.29 -27.58 2.21
C ALA A 163 -9.83 -29.01 1.91
N ALA A 164 -8.51 -29.22 1.79
CA ALA A 164 -7.88 -30.53 1.55
C ALA A 164 -7.35 -31.13 2.84
#